data_d4017e3f068998daab0c1e8e4a5fc61b
#
_entry.id   d4017e3f068998daab0c1e8e4a5fc61b
#
_cell.length_a   1.000
_cell.length_b   1.000
_cell.length_c   1.000
_cell.angle_alpha   90.00
_cell.angle_beta   90.00
_cell.angle_gamma   90.00
#
_symmetry.space_group_name_H-M   'P 1'
#
loop_
_entity.id
_entity.type
_entity.pdbx_description
1 polymer ?
#
loop_
_entity_poly.entity_id
_entity_poly.type
_entity_poly.pdbx_seq_one_letter_code
_entity_poly.pdbx_strand_id
1 'polypeptide(L)'
;MLTNSQQGPADPHGAAGEQPFSEGTVLMPWRAGPRHDNADSVFVSVTDFLAGSEEDVQEIYKTGMRLSRNWPVMHGAVGLWLWARPSELRGGSISVWETEKDMRRFVRWPVHADIMRKWRGRVGLATDSWQAARFDAQEVWARARDTIDVRPHPQAG
;
A
#
# COMPACT_ATOMS: atom_id res chain seq x y z
N MET A 1 1.50 36.96 13.82
CA MET A 1 2.10 35.88 13.00
C MET A 1 1.08 34.79 12.80
N LEU A 2 0.51 34.73 11.64
CA LEU A 2 -0.45 33.71 11.28
C LEU A 2 0.34 32.56 10.67
N THR A 3 0.61 31.53 11.45
CA THR A 3 1.01 30.25 10.90
C THR A 3 -0.23 29.61 10.30
N ASN A 4 -0.36 29.75 9.00
CA ASN A 4 -1.41 29.07 8.26
C ASN A 4 -0.99 27.61 8.14
N SER A 5 -1.28 26.84 9.16
CA SER A 5 -1.19 25.38 9.07
C SER A 5 -2.35 24.96 8.17
N GLN A 6 -2.09 24.87 6.89
CA GLN A 6 -2.96 24.12 6.01
C GLN A 6 -2.83 22.64 6.42
N GLN A 7 -3.60 22.28 7.43
CA GLN A 7 -3.89 20.88 7.66
C GLN A 7 -4.67 20.42 6.43
N GLY A 8 -4.04 19.58 5.63
CA GLY A 8 -4.75 18.82 4.61
C GLY A 8 -5.91 18.04 5.24
N PRO A 9 -6.86 17.55 4.45
CA PRO A 9 -7.98 16.78 4.97
C PRO A 9 -7.43 15.67 5.86
N ALA A 10 -8.00 15.57 7.08
CA ALA A 10 -7.61 14.52 8.02
C ALA A 10 -7.79 13.16 7.35
N ASP A 11 -6.77 12.30 7.46
CA ASP A 11 -6.89 10.92 7.02
C ASP A 11 -7.96 10.24 7.87
N PRO A 12 -9.11 9.82 7.30
CA PRO A 12 -10.22 9.25 8.07
C PRO A 12 -9.88 7.89 8.71
N HIS A 13 -8.77 7.27 8.28
CA HIS A 13 -8.35 5.94 8.72
C HIS A 13 -6.98 5.94 9.39
N GLY A 14 -6.39 7.11 9.58
CA GLY A 14 -5.11 7.26 10.25
C GLY A 14 -5.20 8.33 11.33
N ALA A 15 -4.79 8.01 12.56
CA ALA A 15 -4.59 9.02 13.57
C ALA A 15 -3.35 9.85 13.20
N ALA A 16 -3.49 11.18 13.17
CA ALA A 16 -2.38 12.07 12.88
C ALA A 16 -1.24 11.82 13.89
N GLY A 17 -0.07 11.44 13.41
CA GLY A 17 1.11 11.20 14.21
C GLY A 17 1.29 9.78 14.75
N GLU A 18 0.29 8.90 14.60
CA GLU A 18 0.40 7.51 14.99
C GLU A 18 0.40 6.59 13.78
N GLN A 19 1.53 5.97 13.51
CA GLN A 19 1.60 4.89 12.54
C GLN A 19 1.75 3.56 13.30
N PRO A 20 1.06 2.48 12.86
CA PRO A 20 1.00 1.24 13.63
C PRO A 20 2.22 0.32 13.48
N PHE A 21 3.16 0.69 12.62
CA PHE A 21 4.31 -0.15 12.28
C PHE A 21 5.56 0.27 13.05
N SER A 22 6.61 -0.56 12.95
CA SER A 22 7.90 -0.32 13.60
C SER A 22 8.49 1.04 13.22
N GLU A 23 9.29 1.59 14.12
CA GLU A 23 10.01 2.85 13.92
C GLU A 23 10.79 2.83 12.58
N GLY A 24 10.81 3.97 11.91
CA GLY A 24 11.44 4.10 10.58
C GLY A 24 10.53 3.73 9.41
N THR A 25 9.32 3.24 9.68
CA THR A 25 8.32 3.01 8.65
C THR A 25 7.55 4.30 8.37
N VAL A 26 7.46 4.66 7.10
CA VAL A 26 6.63 5.76 6.61
C VAL A 26 5.36 5.17 6.04
N LEU A 27 4.22 5.53 6.61
CA LEU A 27 2.90 5.18 6.08
C LEU A 27 2.30 6.42 5.44
N MET A 28 2.05 6.35 4.13
CA MET A 28 1.43 7.46 3.41
C MET A 28 -0.05 7.57 3.76
N PRO A 29 -0.64 8.77 3.64
CA PRO A 29 -2.07 8.96 3.88
C PRO A 29 -2.94 8.04 3.01
N TRP A 30 -4.08 7.65 3.55
CA TRP A 30 -5.09 6.88 2.85
C TRP A 30 -5.51 7.56 1.54
N ARG A 31 -5.53 6.77 0.47
CA ARG A 31 -6.04 7.19 -0.82
C ARG A 31 -7.35 6.45 -1.08
N ALA A 32 -8.47 7.17 -1.02
CA ALA A 32 -9.78 6.58 -1.23
C ALA A 32 -10.00 6.16 -2.69
N GLY A 33 -10.63 5.01 -2.87
CA GLY A 33 -11.13 4.54 -4.16
C GLY A 33 -12.61 4.86 -4.34
N PRO A 34 -13.19 4.52 -5.52
CA PRO A 34 -14.60 4.78 -5.79
C PRO A 34 -15.54 4.04 -4.85
N ARG A 35 -15.06 2.97 -4.22
CA ARG A 35 -15.85 2.14 -3.30
C ARG A 35 -15.44 2.31 -1.84
N HIS A 36 -14.94 3.48 -1.48
CA HIS A 36 -14.47 3.80 -0.13
C HIS A 36 -15.54 3.71 0.95
N ASP A 37 -16.81 3.79 0.57
CA ASP A 37 -17.98 3.67 1.45
C ASP A 37 -18.57 2.26 1.53
N ASN A 38 -17.88 1.26 0.96
CA ASN A 38 -18.32 -0.13 1.01
C ASN A 38 -18.41 -0.60 2.47
N ALA A 39 -19.61 -1.02 2.88
CA ALA A 39 -19.91 -1.56 4.21
C ALA A 39 -19.95 -3.09 4.24
N ASP A 40 -19.75 -3.74 3.10
CA ASP A 40 -19.77 -5.20 2.95
C ASP A 40 -18.36 -5.79 3.04
N SER A 41 -18.23 -7.07 2.72
CA SER A 41 -16.93 -7.74 2.71
C SER A 41 -15.94 -7.08 1.76
N VAL A 42 -14.67 -7.17 2.10
CA VAL A 42 -13.55 -6.61 1.33
C VAL A 42 -12.45 -7.66 1.14
N PHE A 43 -11.63 -7.43 0.15
CA PHE A 43 -10.40 -8.20 -0.09
C PHE A 43 -9.19 -7.28 0.11
N VAL A 44 -8.25 -7.71 0.93
CA VAL A 44 -7.05 -6.92 1.27
C VAL A 44 -5.82 -7.59 0.69
N SER A 45 -4.91 -6.79 0.15
CA SER A 45 -3.62 -7.27 -0.36
C SER A 45 -2.49 -6.40 0.19
N VAL A 46 -1.49 -7.05 0.79
CA VAL A 46 -0.27 -6.40 1.27
C VAL A 46 0.88 -6.84 0.38
N THR A 47 1.65 -5.89 -0.10
CA THR A 47 2.89 -6.17 -0.83
C THR A 47 4.08 -5.63 -0.06
N ASP A 48 5.18 -6.37 -0.09
CA ASP A 48 6.45 -6.03 0.53
C ASP A 48 7.55 -6.35 -0.47
N PHE A 49 8.23 -5.31 -0.96
CA PHE A 49 9.37 -5.50 -1.84
C PHE A 49 10.68 -5.19 -1.10
N LEU A 50 11.73 -5.89 -1.51
CA LEU A 50 13.12 -5.59 -1.11
C LEU A 50 13.89 -5.17 -2.35
N ALA A 51 14.34 -3.92 -2.37
CA ALA A 51 15.11 -3.36 -3.48
C ALA A 51 16.62 -3.62 -3.28
N GLY A 52 17.38 -3.48 -4.36
CA GLY A 52 18.83 -3.67 -4.34
C GLY A 52 19.62 -2.40 -3.98
N SER A 53 18.98 -1.23 -3.99
CA SER A 53 19.64 0.05 -3.73
C SER A 53 18.62 1.10 -3.28
N GLU A 54 19.14 2.18 -2.68
CA GLU A 54 18.30 3.34 -2.33
C GLU A 54 17.68 4.00 -3.56
N GLU A 55 18.41 4.05 -4.65
CA GLU A 55 17.91 4.59 -5.92
C GLU A 55 16.70 3.81 -6.41
N ASP A 56 16.77 2.48 -6.36
CA ASP A 56 15.63 1.62 -6.73
C ASP A 56 14.43 1.83 -5.81
N VAL A 57 14.65 1.95 -4.49
CA VAL A 57 13.57 2.26 -3.54
C VAL A 57 12.86 3.54 -3.93
N GLN A 58 13.62 4.59 -4.22
CA GLN A 58 13.05 5.89 -4.60
C GLN A 58 12.27 5.81 -5.91
N GLU A 59 12.79 5.09 -6.89
CA GLU A 59 12.11 4.93 -8.18
C GLU A 59 10.80 4.16 -8.03
N ILE A 60 10.81 3.06 -7.28
CA ILE A 60 9.61 2.28 -7.01
C ILE A 60 8.59 3.11 -6.22
N TYR A 61 9.04 3.87 -5.24
CA TYR A 61 8.17 4.77 -4.47
C TYR A 61 7.49 5.80 -5.36
N LYS A 62 8.26 6.48 -6.23
CA LYS A 62 7.71 7.46 -7.18
C LYS A 62 6.69 6.81 -8.12
N THR A 63 6.96 5.59 -8.56
CA THR A 63 6.05 4.82 -9.41
C THR A 63 4.75 4.51 -8.67
N GLY A 64 4.84 4.07 -7.41
CA GLY A 64 3.68 3.82 -6.56
C GLY A 64 2.84 5.08 -6.35
N MET A 65 3.49 6.21 -6.12
CA MET A 65 2.80 7.49 -5.96
C MET A 65 2.06 7.91 -7.24
N ARG A 66 2.65 7.68 -8.40
CA ARG A 66 1.97 7.93 -9.70
C ARG A 66 0.77 7.01 -9.89
N LEU A 67 0.92 5.72 -9.59
CA LEU A 67 -0.20 4.78 -9.66
C LEU A 67 -1.33 5.18 -8.73
N SER A 68 -1.01 5.64 -7.53
CA SER A 68 -2.01 6.01 -6.53
C SER A 68 -2.93 7.15 -6.98
N ARG A 69 -2.49 7.97 -7.92
CA ARG A 69 -3.30 9.05 -8.49
C ARG A 69 -4.51 8.53 -9.27
N ASN A 70 -4.49 7.27 -9.70
CA ASN A 70 -5.60 6.63 -10.39
C ASN A 70 -6.62 6.03 -9.42
N TRP A 71 -6.32 5.99 -8.11
CA TRP A 71 -7.20 5.32 -7.15
C TRP A 71 -8.62 5.86 -7.11
N PRO A 72 -8.86 7.19 -7.21
CA PRO A 72 -10.22 7.71 -7.21
C PRO A 72 -11.13 7.16 -8.31
N VAL A 73 -10.55 6.61 -9.37
CA VAL A 73 -11.30 6.01 -10.50
C VAL A 73 -10.97 4.52 -10.70
N MET A 74 -10.24 3.90 -9.78
CA MET A 74 -9.83 2.51 -9.90
C MET A 74 -11.00 1.58 -9.57
N HIS A 75 -11.45 0.84 -10.56
CA HIS A 75 -12.62 -0.03 -10.45
C HIS A 75 -12.51 -1.01 -9.28
N GLY A 76 -13.51 -1.02 -8.42
CA GLY A 76 -13.60 -1.92 -7.26
C GLY A 76 -12.70 -1.56 -6.10
N ALA A 77 -11.91 -0.47 -6.20
CA ALA A 77 -11.01 -0.08 -5.13
C ALA A 77 -11.76 0.60 -3.98
N VAL A 78 -11.53 0.12 -2.76
CA VAL A 78 -11.96 0.76 -1.51
C VAL A 78 -10.93 1.81 -1.11
N GLY A 79 -9.66 1.46 -1.14
CA GLY A 79 -8.59 2.42 -0.87
C GLY A 79 -7.21 1.81 -0.85
N LEU A 80 -6.23 2.65 -0.54
CA LEU A 80 -4.81 2.31 -0.61
C LEU A 80 -4.03 3.07 0.44
N TRP A 81 -3.10 2.37 1.11
CA TRP A 81 -1.93 2.97 1.76
C TRP A 81 -0.67 2.51 1.05
N LEU A 82 0.24 3.43 0.83
CA LEU A 82 1.62 3.11 0.47
C LEU A 82 2.48 3.18 1.72
N TRP A 83 3.46 2.31 1.83
CA TRP A 83 4.40 2.31 2.94
C TRP A 83 5.83 2.17 2.44
N ALA A 84 6.78 2.65 3.22
CA ALA A 84 8.20 2.53 2.92
C ALA A 84 8.99 2.38 4.23
N ARG A 85 10.06 1.62 4.16
CA ARG A 85 11.06 1.49 5.20
C ARG A 85 12.44 1.66 4.53
N PRO A 86 12.81 2.92 4.26
CA PRO A 86 13.99 3.22 3.42
C PRO A 86 15.30 2.64 3.96
N SER A 87 15.49 2.65 5.29
CA SER A 87 16.69 2.10 5.92
C SER A 87 16.90 0.62 5.68
N GLU A 88 15.84 -0.11 5.36
CA GLU A 88 15.87 -1.54 5.05
C GLU A 88 15.70 -1.82 3.55
N LEU A 89 15.66 -0.79 2.71
CA LEU A 89 15.41 -0.87 1.27
C LEU A 89 14.07 -1.55 0.94
N ARG A 90 13.07 -1.37 1.78
CA ARG A 90 11.76 -2.01 1.66
C ARG A 90 10.65 -0.99 1.47
N GLY A 91 9.58 -1.46 0.89
CA GLY A 91 8.35 -0.71 0.74
C GLY A 91 7.27 -1.55 0.10
N GLY A 92 6.12 -0.96 -0.13
CA GLY A 92 5.02 -1.66 -0.76
C GLY A 92 3.70 -0.95 -0.60
N SER A 93 2.65 -1.75 -0.61
CA SER A 93 1.28 -1.25 -0.55
C SER A 93 0.41 -2.09 0.37
N ILE A 94 -0.63 -1.45 0.89
CA ILE A 94 -1.77 -2.11 1.52
C ILE A 94 -2.99 -1.63 0.75
N SER A 95 -3.55 -2.49 -0.09
CA SER A 95 -4.68 -2.17 -0.95
C SER A 95 -5.94 -2.91 -0.51
N VAL A 96 -7.07 -2.21 -0.55
CA VAL A 96 -8.36 -2.74 -0.13
C VAL A 96 -9.32 -2.67 -1.31
N TRP A 97 -10.00 -3.78 -1.58
CA TRP A 97 -10.84 -4.00 -2.76
C TRP A 97 -12.21 -4.54 -2.34
N GLU A 98 -13.22 -4.33 -3.17
CA GLU A 98 -14.51 -4.99 -2.97
C GLU A 98 -14.38 -6.51 -3.10
N THR A 99 -13.62 -6.97 -4.10
CA THR A 99 -13.44 -8.39 -4.39
C THR A 99 -12.01 -8.70 -4.81
N GLU A 100 -11.62 -9.97 -4.66
CA GLU A 100 -10.36 -10.46 -5.21
C GLU A 100 -10.27 -10.27 -6.73
N LYS A 101 -11.39 -10.41 -7.42
CA LYS A 101 -11.47 -10.22 -8.87
C LYS A 101 -11.07 -8.79 -9.27
N ASP A 102 -11.47 -7.79 -8.49
CA ASP A 102 -11.11 -6.40 -8.74
C ASP A 102 -9.61 -6.19 -8.55
N MET A 103 -9.03 -6.76 -7.51
CA MET A 103 -7.57 -6.73 -7.28
C MET A 103 -6.83 -7.40 -8.44
N ARG A 104 -7.28 -8.56 -8.89
CA ARG A 104 -6.66 -9.27 -10.03
C ARG A 104 -6.77 -8.48 -11.33
N ARG A 105 -7.87 -7.76 -11.54
CA ARG A 105 -8.04 -6.85 -12.69
C ARG A 105 -6.96 -5.76 -12.68
N PHE A 106 -6.72 -5.15 -11.53
CA PHE A 106 -5.66 -4.17 -11.34
C PHE A 106 -4.27 -4.77 -11.65
N VAL A 107 -3.97 -5.95 -11.11
CA VAL A 107 -2.70 -6.63 -11.34
C VAL A 107 -2.45 -6.86 -12.83
N ARG A 108 -3.49 -7.20 -13.59
CA ARG A 108 -3.40 -7.45 -15.03
C ARG A 108 -3.50 -6.19 -15.89
N TRP A 109 -3.84 -5.06 -15.31
CA TRP A 109 -3.88 -3.79 -16.02
C TRP A 109 -2.50 -3.53 -16.65
N PRO A 110 -2.41 -3.23 -17.99
CA PRO A 110 -1.13 -3.11 -18.67
C PRO A 110 -0.12 -2.18 -18.02
N VAL A 111 -0.58 -1.07 -17.43
CA VAL A 111 0.30 -0.13 -16.70
C VAL A 111 0.96 -0.83 -15.51
N HIS A 112 0.19 -1.56 -14.71
CA HIS A 112 0.72 -2.31 -13.57
C HIS A 112 1.59 -3.48 -14.02
N ALA A 113 1.15 -4.23 -15.03
CA ALA A 113 1.89 -5.37 -15.55
C ALA A 113 3.27 -4.96 -16.11
N ASP A 114 3.37 -3.81 -16.75
CA ASP A 114 4.63 -3.28 -17.28
C ASP A 114 5.59 -2.91 -16.13
N ILE A 115 5.08 -2.33 -15.05
CA ILE A 115 5.88 -2.02 -13.86
C ILE A 115 6.43 -3.30 -13.25
N MET A 116 5.59 -4.32 -13.09
CA MET A 116 6.01 -5.60 -12.53
C MET A 116 7.06 -6.28 -13.41
N ARG A 117 6.93 -6.17 -14.72
CA ARG A 117 7.90 -6.72 -15.68
C ARG A 117 9.26 -6.03 -15.57
N LYS A 118 9.27 -4.70 -15.40
CA LYS A 118 10.48 -3.91 -15.23
C LYS A 118 11.29 -4.35 -14.01
N TRP A 119 10.60 -4.65 -12.91
CA TRP A 119 11.25 -4.95 -11.63
C TRP A 119 11.48 -6.44 -11.37
N ARG A 120 10.93 -7.31 -12.21
CA ARG A 120 11.11 -8.76 -12.09
C ARG A 120 12.60 -9.14 -12.15
N GLY A 121 13.05 -9.90 -11.14
CA GLY A 121 14.46 -10.28 -11.01
C GLY A 121 15.37 -9.21 -10.44
N ARG A 122 14.85 -7.98 -10.23
CA ARG A 122 15.61 -6.88 -9.62
C ARG A 122 15.24 -6.63 -8.17
N VAL A 123 14.07 -7.04 -7.76
CA VAL A 123 13.59 -6.90 -6.37
C VAL A 123 13.03 -8.22 -5.87
N GLY A 124 13.17 -8.45 -4.56
CA GLY A 124 12.43 -9.47 -3.86
C GLY A 124 11.00 -9.00 -3.62
N LEU A 125 10.02 -9.89 -3.70
CA LEU A 125 8.62 -9.57 -3.48
C LEU A 125 7.97 -10.62 -2.58
N ALA A 126 7.31 -10.17 -1.53
CA ALA A 126 6.43 -10.98 -0.70
C ALA A 126 5.03 -10.35 -0.71
N THR A 127 4.02 -11.19 -0.66
CA THR A 127 2.63 -10.74 -0.63
C THR A 127 1.85 -11.52 0.42
N ASP A 128 0.83 -10.87 0.98
CA ASP A 128 -0.18 -11.52 1.79
C ASP A 128 -1.54 -10.94 1.39
N SER A 129 -2.56 -11.80 1.32
CA SER A 129 -3.89 -11.35 0.95
C SER A 129 -4.95 -12.18 1.68
N TRP A 130 -6.08 -11.54 1.95
CA TRP A 130 -7.18 -12.19 2.68
C TRP A 130 -8.50 -11.49 2.41
N GLN A 131 -9.58 -12.21 2.70
CA GLN A 131 -10.92 -11.65 2.71
C GLN A 131 -11.32 -11.30 4.14
N ALA A 132 -11.96 -10.15 4.32
CA ALA A 132 -12.50 -9.71 5.59
C ALA A 132 -14.00 -9.43 5.46
N ALA A 133 -14.75 -9.67 6.53
CA ALA A 133 -16.21 -9.48 6.52
C ALA A 133 -16.61 -8.01 6.33
N ARG A 134 -15.72 -7.10 6.72
CA ARG A 134 -15.88 -5.65 6.54
C ARG A 134 -14.50 -4.97 6.58
N PHE A 135 -14.43 -3.75 6.10
CA PHE A 135 -13.23 -2.94 6.20
C PHE A 135 -13.12 -2.32 7.60
N ASP A 136 -12.03 -2.63 8.27
CA ASP A 136 -11.62 -2.01 9.54
C ASP A 136 -10.12 -1.74 9.48
N ALA A 137 -9.73 -0.49 9.51
CA ALA A 137 -8.33 -0.07 9.34
C ALA A 137 -7.42 -0.68 10.41
N GLN A 138 -7.88 -0.76 11.66
CA GLN A 138 -7.07 -1.31 12.77
C GLN A 138 -6.80 -2.80 12.58
N GLU A 139 -7.80 -3.56 12.14
CA GLU A 139 -7.66 -4.99 11.85
C GLU A 139 -6.73 -5.21 10.65
N VAL A 140 -6.88 -4.39 9.60
CA VAL A 140 -5.99 -4.45 8.43
C VAL A 140 -4.54 -4.20 8.85
N TRP A 141 -4.29 -3.15 9.63
CA TRP A 141 -2.95 -2.83 10.11
C TRP A 141 -2.37 -3.90 11.02
N ALA A 142 -3.18 -4.50 11.89
CA ALA A 142 -2.74 -5.58 12.76
C ALA A 142 -2.22 -6.77 11.96
N ARG A 143 -2.93 -7.16 10.90
CA ARG A 143 -2.50 -8.25 10.04
C ARG A 143 -1.33 -7.86 9.13
N ALA A 144 -1.32 -6.64 8.61
CA ALA A 144 -0.21 -6.14 7.79
C ALA A 144 1.11 -6.12 8.57
N ARG A 145 1.08 -5.85 9.88
CA ARG A 145 2.27 -5.93 10.74
C ARG A 145 2.91 -7.31 10.73
N ASP A 146 2.14 -8.38 10.67
CA ASP A 146 2.68 -9.73 10.57
C ASP A 146 3.53 -9.90 9.31
N THR A 147 3.10 -9.33 8.21
CA THR A 147 3.84 -9.38 6.95
C THR A 147 5.06 -8.45 6.97
N ILE A 148 4.89 -7.23 7.46
CA ILE A 148 5.90 -6.18 7.34
C ILE A 148 6.94 -6.24 8.46
N ASP A 149 6.51 -6.48 9.71
CA ASP A 149 7.37 -6.36 10.89
C ASP A 149 7.88 -7.71 11.42
N VAL A 150 7.14 -8.80 11.24
CA VAL A 150 7.39 -10.08 11.91
C VAL A 150 7.97 -11.15 10.99
N ARG A 151 7.47 -11.25 9.75
CA ARG A 151 7.93 -12.27 8.81
C ARG A 151 9.35 -11.99 8.32
N PRO A 152 10.11 -13.04 7.92
CA PRO A 152 11.39 -12.82 7.26
C PRO A 152 11.26 -11.92 6.05
N HIS A 153 12.25 -11.05 5.86
CA HIS A 153 12.25 -10.14 4.73
C HIS A 153 12.27 -10.90 3.39
N PRO A 154 11.63 -10.35 2.34
CA PRO A 154 11.74 -10.95 1.01
C PRO A 154 13.20 -10.97 0.56
N GLN A 155 13.59 -12.06 -0.12
CA GLN A 155 14.92 -12.18 -0.66
C GLN A 155 14.96 -11.64 -2.08
N ALA A 156 16.02 -10.89 -2.42
CA ALA A 156 16.29 -10.51 -3.79
C ALA A 156 16.55 -11.78 -4.61
N GLY A 157 15.70 -12.03 -5.60
CA GLY A 157 15.77 -13.19 -6.48
C GLY A 157 16.66 -12.96 -7.69
#